data_fce31e2fee0a09407ff9ddf36adfedd2
#
_entry.id   fce31e2fee0a09407ff9ddf36adfedd2
#
_cell.length_a   1.000
_cell.length_b   1.000
_cell.length_c   1.000
_cell.angle_alpha   90.00
_cell.angle_beta   90.00
_cell.angle_gamma   90.00
#
_symmetry.space_group_name_H-M   'P 1'
#
loop_
_entity.id
_entity.type
_entity.pdbx_description
1 polymer ?
#
loop_
_entity_poly.entity_id
_entity_poly.type
_entity_poly.pdbx_seq_one_letter_code
_entity_poly.pdbx_strand_id
1 'polypeptide(L)'
;ADLWAISSEDHYLRVHTDRGEELILMRLADAMRELGEDNGLQTHRSWWVSHNGVADTRRTNGKLVLILKSGQEAPVSRTYQPNVRAAGLA
;
A
#
# COMPACT_ATOMS: atom_id res chain seq x y z
N ALA A 1 -4.82 12.63 10.36
CA ALA A 1 -5.31 11.31 9.92
C ALA A 1 -4.11 10.39 9.65
N ASP A 2 -4.21 9.12 10.01
CA ASP A 2 -3.17 8.15 9.72
C ASP A 2 -3.31 7.65 8.28
N LEU A 3 -2.23 7.74 7.53
CA LEU A 3 -2.18 7.22 6.17
C LEU A 3 -1.92 5.71 6.22
N TRP A 4 -2.80 4.93 5.57
CA TRP A 4 -2.65 3.48 5.54
C TRP A 4 -2.13 2.97 4.21
N ALA A 5 -2.57 3.54 3.10
CA ALA A 5 -2.12 3.10 1.77
C ALA A 5 -2.48 4.13 0.71
N ILE A 6 -1.86 3.99 -0.45
CA ILE A 6 -2.18 4.79 -1.63
C ILE A 6 -2.27 3.83 -2.81
N SER A 7 -3.34 3.93 -3.59
CA SER A 7 -3.49 3.17 -4.82
C SER A 7 -3.69 4.11 -6.01
N SER A 8 -3.06 3.76 -7.14
CA SER A 8 -3.14 4.55 -8.36
C SER A 8 -4.34 4.11 -9.19
N GLU A 9 -5.19 5.07 -9.58
CA GLU A 9 -6.36 4.84 -10.44
C GLU A 9 -6.35 5.88 -11.57
N ASP A 10 -5.94 5.47 -12.75
CA ASP A 10 -5.76 6.37 -13.90
C ASP A 10 -4.83 7.53 -13.55
N HIS A 11 -5.34 8.76 -13.52
CA HIS A 11 -4.58 9.97 -13.20
C HIS A 11 -4.69 10.37 -11.72
N TYR A 12 -5.44 9.60 -10.93
CA TYR A 12 -5.71 9.91 -9.53
C TYR A 12 -5.06 8.90 -8.62
N LEU A 13 -4.77 9.34 -7.40
CA LEU A 13 -4.42 8.45 -6.32
C LEU A 13 -5.61 8.37 -5.35
N ARG A 14 -5.93 7.15 -4.95
CA ARG A 14 -6.87 6.93 -3.85
C ARG A 14 -6.05 6.82 -2.58
N VAL A 15 -6.25 7.78 -1.69
CA VAL A 15 -5.54 7.85 -0.41
C VAL A 15 -6.42 7.20 0.65
N HIS A 16 -5.92 6.13 1.26
CA HIS A 16 -6.64 5.37 2.29
C HIS A 16 -6.13 5.78 3.66
N THR A 17 -7.02 6.29 4.50
CA THR A 17 -6.66 6.75 5.85
C THR A 17 -7.63 6.16 6.88
N ASP A 18 -7.35 6.44 8.16
CA ASP A 18 -8.24 6.06 9.26
C ASP A 18 -9.60 6.78 9.22
N ARG A 19 -9.72 7.82 8.39
CA ARG A 19 -10.97 8.59 8.23
C ARG A 19 -11.70 8.28 6.93
N GLY A 20 -11.21 7.34 6.14
CA GLY A 20 -11.83 6.96 4.89
C GLY A 20 -10.89 7.13 3.71
N GLU A 21 -11.47 7.38 2.54
CA GLU A 21 -10.73 7.46 1.29
C GLU A 21 -10.92 8.82 0.62
N GLU A 22 -9.89 9.27 -0.06
CA GLU A 22 -9.90 10.53 -0.78
C GLU A 22 -9.17 10.37 -2.10
N LEU A 23 -9.66 11.01 -3.16
CA LEU A 23 -9.00 11.02 -4.46
C LEU A 23 -8.23 12.32 -4.63
N ILE A 24 -6.96 12.21 -5.06
CA ILE A 24 -6.14 13.37 -5.36
C ILE A 24 -5.52 13.20 -6.75
N LEU A 25 -5.27 14.31 -7.44
CA LEU A 25 -4.63 14.29 -8.74
C LEU A 25 -3.12 14.34 -8.55
N MET A 26 -2.48 13.18 -8.60
CA MET A 26 -1.05 13.04 -8.39
C MET A 26 -0.58 11.68 -8.92
N ARG A 27 0.68 11.58 -9.30
CA ARG A 27 1.29 10.31 -9.69
C ARG A 27 1.81 9.58 -8.46
N LEU A 28 1.72 8.26 -8.48
CA LEU A 28 2.19 7.44 -7.36
C LEU A 28 3.67 7.65 -7.08
N ALA A 29 4.49 7.75 -8.13
CA ALA A 29 5.93 7.97 -7.96
C ALA A 29 6.23 9.29 -7.20
N ASP A 30 5.46 10.34 -7.49
CA ASP A 30 5.64 11.62 -6.81
C ASP A 30 5.22 11.53 -5.34
N ALA A 31 4.11 10.85 -5.07
CA ALA A 31 3.64 10.65 -3.70
C ALA A 31 4.65 9.83 -2.88
N MET A 32 5.19 8.76 -3.45
CA MET A 32 6.20 7.94 -2.77
C MET A 32 7.46 8.74 -2.47
N ARG A 33 7.85 9.64 -3.37
CA ARG A 33 9.02 10.49 -3.14
C ARG A 33 8.80 11.43 -1.96
N GLU A 34 7.59 12.00 -1.84
CA GLU A 34 7.26 12.88 -0.71
C GLU A 34 7.17 12.13 0.61
N LEU A 35 6.69 10.89 0.60
CA LEU A 35 6.52 10.08 1.81
C LEU A 35 7.85 9.52 2.34
N GLY A 36 8.85 9.38 1.47
CA GLY A 36 10.14 8.81 1.84
C GLY A 36 10.10 7.28 1.95
N GLU A 37 11.29 6.69 2.11
CA GLU A 37 11.44 5.23 2.08
C GLU A 37 11.12 4.55 3.41
N ASP A 38 11.15 5.29 4.50
CA ASP A 38 11.04 4.70 5.84
C ASP A 38 9.61 4.51 6.33
N ASN A 39 8.63 5.12 5.66
CA ASN A 39 7.24 5.14 6.13
C ASN A 39 6.37 4.02 5.57
N GLY A 40 6.83 3.35 4.56
CA GLY A 40 6.05 2.31 3.91
C GLY A 40 6.81 1.62 2.79
N LEU A 41 6.07 0.86 1.99
CA LEU A 41 6.67 0.07 0.92
C LEU A 41 5.73 -0.02 -0.25
N GLN A 42 6.30 -0.13 -1.45
CA GLN A 42 5.53 -0.43 -2.65
C GLN A 42 5.26 -1.94 -2.69
N THR A 43 4.01 -2.33 -2.87
CA THR A 43 3.60 -3.74 -2.90
C THR A 43 3.13 -4.18 -4.28
N HIS A 44 2.91 -3.22 -5.17
CA HIS A 44 2.40 -3.44 -6.50
C HIS A 44 2.75 -2.20 -7.32
N ARG A 45 2.78 -2.31 -8.64
CA ARG A 45 3.08 -1.13 -9.48
C ARG A 45 2.12 0.03 -9.24
N SER A 46 0.93 -0.26 -8.74
CA SER A 46 -0.11 0.75 -8.48
C SER A 46 -0.46 0.90 -7.00
N TRP A 47 0.33 0.31 -6.08
CA TRP A 47 0.05 0.36 -4.64
C TRP A 47 1.30 0.66 -3.82
N TRP A 48 1.12 1.54 -2.83
CA TRP A 48 2.07 1.78 -1.75
C TRP A 48 1.32 1.64 -0.43
N VAL A 49 1.92 0.99 0.55
CA VAL A 49 1.29 0.70 1.84
C VAL A 49 2.17 1.23 2.96
N SER A 50 1.56 1.98 3.89
CA SER A 50 2.25 2.44 5.09
C SER A 50 2.49 1.26 6.03
N HIS A 51 3.63 1.24 6.72
CA HIS A 51 3.89 0.24 7.76
C HIS A 51 2.79 0.25 8.82
N ASN A 52 2.29 1.43 9.18
CA ASN A 52 1.22 1.57 10.18
C ASN A 52 -0.16 1.14 9.65
N GLY A 53 -0.30 0.98 8.36
CA GLY A 53 -1.58 0.63 7.74
C GLY A 53 -1.86 -0.85 7.68
N VAL A 54 -0.86 -1.69 7.92
CA VAL A 54 -0.99 -3.15 7.79
C VAL A 54 -1.50 -3.76 9.07
N ALA A 55 -2.62 -4.48 8.98
CA ALA A 55 -3.16 -5.25 10.10
C ALA A 55 -2.74 -6.70 10.04
N ASP A 56 -2.58 -7.27 8.85
CA ASP A 56 -2.29 -8.69 8.69
C ASP A 56 -1.72 -8.96 7.29
N THR A 57 -1.10 -10.11 7.14
CA THR A 57 -0.60 -10.62 5.86
C THR A 57 -1.24 -11.97 5.61
N ARG A 58 -1.81 -12.17 4.43
CA ARG A 58 -2.49 -13.43 4.09
C ARG A 58 -2.07 -13.96 2.75
N ARG A 59 -2.14 -15.27 2.59
CA ARG A 59 -2.05 -15.94 1.30
C ARG A 59 -3.43 -16.45 0.93
N THR A 60 -3.90 -16.04 -0.25
CA THR A 60 -5.19 -16.47 -0.79
C THR A 60 -4.93 -17.02 -2.18
N ASN A 61 -5.24 -18.31 -2.40
CA ASN A 61 -5.01 -18.99 -3.69
C ASN A 61 -3.56 -18.86 -4.17
N GLY A 62 -2.60 -18.93 -3.23
CA GLY A 62 -1.18 -18.81 -3.55
C GLY A 62 -0.70 -17.37 -3.76
N LYS A 63 -1.59 -16.39 -3.66
CA LYS A 63 -1.25 -14.98 -3.80
C LYS A 63 -1.12 -14.32 -2.44
N LEU A 64 -0.09 -13.50 -2.31
CA LEU A 64 0.14 -12.74 -1.09
C LEU A 64 -0.64 -11.44 -1.14
N VAL A 65 -1.37 -11.13 -0.06
CA VAL A 65 -2.08 -9.86 0.08
C VAL A 65 -1.81 -9.29 1.46
N LEU A 66 -1.83 -7.97 1.58
CA LEU A 66 -1.77 -7.28 2.86
C LEU A 66 -3.17 -6.82 3.23
N ILE A 67 -3.58 -7.10 4.46
CA ILE A 67 -4.87 -6.65 4.97
C ILE A 67 -4.62 -5.33 5.69
N LEU A 68 -5.26 -4.27 5.23
CA LEU A 68 -5.15 -2.96 5.85
C LEU A 68 -6.01 -2.89 7.11
N LYS A 69 -5.73 -1.93 7.95
CA LYS A 69 -6.53 -1.71 9.17
C LYS A 69 -7.99 -1.40 8.88
N SER A 70 -8.30 -0.94 7.68
CA SER A 70 -9.68 -0.76 7.21
C SER A 70 -10.37 -2.07 6.88
N GLY A 71 -9.64 -3.17 6.80
CA GLY A 71 -10.16 -4.45 6.31
C GLY A 71 -9.97 -4.66 4.82
N GLN A 72 -9.57 -3.63 4.09
CA GLN A 72 -9.37 -3.71 2.66
C GLN A 72 -8.08 -4.46 2.34
N GLU A 73 -8.07 -5.18 1.22
CA GLU A 73 -6.88 -5.92 0.78
C GLU A 73 -6.04 -5.08 -0.16
N ALA A 74 -4.74 -5.04 0.09
CA ALA A 74 -3.78 -4.44 -0.81
C ALA A 74 -3.03 -5.57 -1.53
N PRO A 75 -3.01 -5.58 -2.87
CA PRO A 75 -2.36 -6.66 -3.60
C PRO A 75 -0.83 -6.58 -3.50
N VAL A 76 -0.19 -7.74 -3.52
CA VAL A 76 1.27 -7.82 -3.59
C VAL A 76 1.62 -8.59 -4.86
N SER A 77 2.20 -7.90 -5.83
CA SER A 77 2.63 -8.56 -7.06
C SER A 77 3.95 -9.30 -6.81
N ARG A 78 4.22 -10.30 -7.65
CA ARG A 78 5.42 -11.13 -7.51
C ARG A 78 6.70 -10.28 -7.46
N THR A 79 6.78 -9.26 -8.30
CA THR A 79 7.93 -8.36 -8.37
C THR A 79 8.22 -7.66 -7.05
N TYR A 80 7.18 -7.39 -6.28
CA TYR A 80 7.30 -6.62 -5.03
C TYR A 80 7.26 -7.47 -3.77
N GLN A 81 7.16 -8.81 -3.88
CA GLN A 81 7.22 -9.68 -2.71
C GLN A 81 8.50 -9.51 -1.89
N PRO A 82 9.68 -9.30 -2.50
CA PRO A 82 10.88 -9.03 -1.72
C PRO A 82 10.76 -7.83 -0.79
N ASN A 83 10.04 -6.78 -1.21
CA ASN A 83 9.81 -5.60 -0.36
C ASN A 83 9.02 -5.98 0.90
N VAL A 84 8.02 -6.84 0.74
CA VAL A 84 7.17 -7.29 1.85
C VAL A 84 7.98 -8.13 2.83
N ARG A 85 8.85 -9.01 2.32
CA ARG A 85 9.73 -9.83 3.17
C ARG A 85 10.75 -8.95 3.89
N ALA A 86 11.35 -8.00 3.19
CA ALA A 86 12.33 -7.09 3.78
C ALA A 86 11.73 -6.24 4.90
N ALA A 87 10.43 -5.95 4.80
CA ALA A 87 9.70 -5.21 5.82
C ALA A 87 9.26 -6.09 7.00
N GLY A 88 9.53 -7.39 6.96
CA GLY A 88 9.15 -8.32 8.03
C GLY A 88 7.68 -8.69 8.03
N LEU A 89 6.98 -8.49 6.91
CA LEU A 89 5.53 -8.73 6.81
C LEU A 89 5.19 -10.11 6.23
N ALA A 90 6.15 -10.84 5.74
CA ALA A 90 5.93 -12.18 5.19
C ALA A 90 7.11 -13.09 5.48
#